data_126071481b78cce2e1d54481eebddf81
#
_entry.id   126071481b78cce2e1d54481eebddf81
#
_cell.length_a   1.000
_cell.length_b   1.000
_cell.length_c   1.000
_cell.angle_alpha   90.00
_cell.angle_beta   90.00
_cell.angle_gamma   90.00
#
_symmetry.space_group_name_H-M   'P 1'
#
loop_
_entity.id
_entity.type
_entity.pdbx_description
1 polymer ?
#
loop_
_entity_poly.entity_id
_entity_poly.type
_entity_poly.pdbx_seq_one_letter_code
_entity_poly.pdbx_strand_id
1 'polypeptide(L)' 'MSKSDDVIEFEGQIIDVLPGQSFKVLLENEHVVVCYTSGRLRKNRIRLVLGDQVRIEMTPYDMTKGRVTYRL' A
#
# COMPACT_ATOMS: atom_id res chain seq x y z
N MET A 1 18.96 -12.85 9.96
CA MET A 1 18.09 -12.84 8.95
C MET A 1 17.11 -11.72 9.03
N SER A 2 16.96 -11.09 7.99
CA SER A 2 16.17 -9.90 7.96
C SER A 2 14.73 -10.23 7.70
N LYS A 3 13.83 -9.49 8.35
CA LYS A 3 12.44 -9.67 8.10
C LYS A 3 12.03 -9.15 6.78
N SER A 4 12.82 -8.28 6.20
CA SER A 4 12.44 -7.69 4.93
C SER A 4 12.42 -8.69 3.81
N ASP A 5 13.02 -9.85 4.02
CA ASP A 5 13.01 -10.87 2.99
C ASP A 5 11.63 -11.46 2.77
N ASP A 6 10.71 -11.21 3.70
CA ASP A 6 9.37 -11.75 3.58
C ASP A 6 8.40 -10.77 2.99
N VAL A 7 8.90 -9.72 2.37
CA VAL A 7 8.05 -8.67 1.82
C VAL A 7 7.95 -8.82 0.31
N ILE A 8 6.73 -8.73 -0.21
CA ILE A 8 6.46 -8.77 -1.63
C ILE A 8 5.91 -7.43 -2.05
N GLU A 9 6.46 -6.86 -3.12
CA GLU A 9 6.01 -5.56 -3.61
C GLU A 9 5.04 -5.72 -4.76
N PHE A 10 4.02 -4.87 -4.74
CA PHE A 10 3.03 -4.81 -5.80
C PHE A 10 2.77 -3.36 -6.15
N GLU A 11 2.26 -3.13 -7.34
CA GLU A 11 1.80 -1.81 -7.74
C GLU A 11 0.30 -1.86 -7.96
N GLY A 12 -0.36 -0.76 -7.63
CA GLY A 12 -1.80 -0.69 -7.78
C GLY A 12 -2.27 0.74 -7.77
N GLN A 13 -3.59 0.89 -7.80
CA GLN A 13 -4.23 2.19 -7.87
C GLN A 13 -5.16 2.34 -6.68
N ILE A 14 -5.17 3.52 -6.09
CA ILE A 14 -6.06 3.81 -4.97
C ILE A 14 -7.47 3.98 -5.53
N ILE A 15 -8.38 3.12 -5.07
CA ILE A 15 -9.76 3.14 -5.54
C ILE A 15 -10.72 3.63 -4.47
N ASP A 16 -10.26 3.78 -3.24
CA ASP A 16 -11.11 4.30 -2.18
C ASP A 16 -10.22 4.82 -1.06
N VAL A 17 -10.69 5.85 -0.38
CA VAL A 17 -9.99 6.43 0.76
C VAL A 17 -10.83 6.17 1.99
N LEU A 18 -10.24 5.50 2.97
CA LEU A 18 -10.93 5.09 4.17
C LEU A 18 -10.50 5.98 5.34
N PRO A 19 -11.29 6.01 6.41
CA PRO A 19 -10.89 6.75 7.61
C PRO A 19 -9.61 6.16 8.20
N GLY A 20 -8.89 6.98 8.96
CA GLY A 20 -7.70 6.50 9.66
C GLY A 20 -6.50 6.31 8.78
N GLN A 21 -6.42 7.05 7.69
CA GLN A 21 -5.26 7.01 6.79
C GLN A 21 -5.09 5.64 6.14
N SER A 22 -6.21 5.01 5.83
CA SER A 22 -6.22 3.75 5.12
C SER A 22 -6.76 3.95 3.72
N PHE A 23 -6.44 3.02 2.84
CA PHE A 23 -6.82 3.12 1.44
C PHE A 23 -7.12 1.74 0.89
N LYS A 24 -8.06 1.66 -0.04
CA LYS A 24 -8.24 0.43 -0.81
C LYS A 24 -7.45 0.58 -2.09
N VAL A 25 -6.61 -0.40 -2.36
CA VAL A 25 -5.74 -0.39 -3.53
C VAL A 25 -6.08 -1.59 -4.39
N LEU A 26 -6.33 -1.33 -5.66
CA LEU A 26 -6.60 -2.39 -6.64
C LEU A 26 -5.31 -2.76 -7.31
N LEU A 27 -4.91 -4.00 -7.16
CA LEU A 27 -3.68 -4.51 -7.76
C LEU A 27 -3.94 -4.97 -9.18
N GLU A 28 -2.87 -5.24 -9.91
CA GLU A 28 -2.97 -5.63 -11.30
C GLU A 28 -3.73 -6.94 -11.50
N ASN A 29 -3.68 -7.81 -10.50
CA ASN A 29 -4.40 -9.07 -10.59
C ASN A 29 -5.84 -8.94 -10.14
N GLU A 30 -6.35 -7.70 -10.04
CA GLU A 30 -7.72 -7.39 -9.63
C GLU A 30 -8.00 -7.74 -8.17
N HIS A 31 -6.96 -7.90 -7.39
CA HIS A 31 -7.09 -8.15 -5.97
C HIS A 31 -7.13 -6.81 -5.24
N VAL A 32 -8.10 -6.63 -4.34
CA VAL A 32 -8.22 -5.38 -3.60
C VAL A 32 -7.65 -5.59 -2.20
N VAL A 33 -6.77 -4.69 -1.80
CA VAL A 33 -6.07 -4.78 -0.52
C VAL A 33 -6.30 -3.49 0.25
N VAL A 34 -6.50 -3.60 1.55
CA VAL A 34 -6.56 -2.43 2.42
C VAL A 34 -5.13 -2.08 2.82
N CYS A 35 -4.74 -0.85 2.52
CA CYS A 35 -3.37 -0.41 2.77
C CYS A 35 -3.36 0.82 3.66
N TYR A 36 -2.26 1.01 4.34
CA TYR A 36 -2.04 2.21 5.13
C TYR A 36 -0.67 2.77 4.78
N THR A 37 -0.44 4.04 5.11
CA THR A 37 0.79 4.68 4.73
C THR A 37 1.94 4.20 5.58
N SER A 38 3.10 4.05 4.96
CA SER A 38 4.31 3.72 5.70
C SER A 38 4.76 4.94 6.49
N GLY A 39 5.63 4.71 7.46
CA GLY A 39 6.20 5.81 8.22
C GLY A 39 6.95 6.78 7.34
N ARG A 40 7.60 6.28 6.29
CA ARG A 40 8.34 7.13 5.36
C ARG A 40 7.43 8.12 4.66
N LEU A 41 6.30 7.65 4.15
CA LEU A 41 5.36 8.53 3.47
C LEU A 41 4.77 9.56 4.42
N ARG A 42 4.45 9.12 5.62
CA ARG A 42 3.89 10.00 6.62
C ARG A 42 4.89 11.08 7.01
N LYS A 43 6.14 10.70 7.16
CA LYS A 43 7.20 11.61 7.54
C LYS A 43 7.44 12.65 6.46
N ASN A 44 7.34 12.24 5.20
CA ASN A 44 7.55 13.15 4.08
C ASN A 44 6.28 13.90 3.67
N ARG A 45 5.20 13.67 4.40
CA ARG A 45 3.93 14.35 4.16
C ARG A 45 3.40 14.17 2.75
N ILE A 46 3.61 13.01 2.20
CA ILE A 46 3.09 12.67 0.89
C ILE A 46 1.61 12.37 1.02
N ARG A 47 0.80 13.09 0.26
CA ARG A 47 -0.65 12.91 0.31
C ARG A 47 -1.07 11.93 -0.79
N LEU A 48 -1.89 10.97 -0.40
CA LEU A 48 -2.44 10.00 -1.34
C LEU A 48 -3.90 10.32 -1.57
N VAL A 49 -4.33 10.26 -2.82
CA VAL A 49 -5.72 10.55 -3.19
C VAL A 49 -6.22 9.47 -4.12
N LEU A 50 -7.54 9.47 -4.31
CA LEU A 50 -8.18 8.55 -5.25
C LEU A 50 -7.53 8.66 -6.62
N GLY A 51 -7.26 7.51 -7.22
CA GLY A 51 -6.69 7.47 -8.55
C GLY A 51 -5.19 7.45 -8.59
N ASP A 52 -4.52 7.67 -7.46
CA ASP A 52 -3.06 7.65 -7.44
C ASP A 52 -2.53 6.25 -7.67
N GLN A 53 -1.47 6.17 -8.45
CA GLN A 53 -0.74 4.92 -8.61
C GLN A 53 0.29 4.83 -7.49
N VAL A 54 0.33 3.70 -6.83
CA VAL A 54 1.20 3.52 -5.67
C VAL A 54 1.88 2.17 -5.73
N ARG A 55 2.98 2.09 -5.00
CA ARG A 55 3.66 0.82 -4.76
C ARG A 55 3.41 0.43 -3.32
N ILE A 56 3.02 -0.80 -3.10
CA ILE A 56 2.73 -1.31 -1.76
C ILE A 56 3.58 -2.53 -1.48
N GLU A 57 3.73 -2.85 -0.21
CA GLU A 57 4.33 -4.11 0.20
C GLU A 57 3.36 -4.89 1.06
N MET A 58 3.42 -6.19 0.90
CA MET A 58 2.65 -7.12 1.69
C MET A 58 3.53 -8.28 2.08
N THR A 59 3.16 -8.99 3.14
CA THR A 59 3.85 -10.21 3.49
C THR A 59 3.07 -11.41 2.97
N PRO A 60 3.72 -12.52 2.67
CA PRO A 60 3.00 -13.72 2.25
C PRO A 60 2.08 -14.26 3.35
N TYR A 61 2.32 -13.86 4.58
CA TYR A 61 1.52 -14.35 5.70
C TYR A 61 0.19 -13.61 5.83
N ASP A 62 0.08 -12.42 5.22
CA ASP A 62 -1.15 -11.66 5.28
C ASP A 62 -1.29 -10.85 4.02
N MET A 63 -2.01 -11.41 3.06
CA MET A 63 -2.21 -10.77 1.76
C MET A 63 -3.46 -9.91 1.72
N THR A 64 -4.09 -9.68 2.87
CA THR A 64 -5.27 -8.84 2.91
C THR A 64 -4.97 -7.40 3.29
N LYS A 65 -3.77 -7.15 3.82
CA LYS A 65 -3.36 -5.82 4.23
C LYS A 65 -2.00 -5.51 3.64
N GLY A 66 -1.80 -4.26 3.30
CA GLY A 66 -0.53 -3.83 2.76
C GLY A 66 -0.13 -2.49 3.31
N ARG A 67 1.04 -2.05 2.89
CA ARG A 67 1.58 -0.77 3.29
C ARG A 67 2.05 -0.04 2.05
N VAL A 68 1.59 1.20 1.88
CA VAL A 68 2.02 2.01 0.76
C VAL A 68 3.42 2.54 1.04
N THR A 69 4.35 2.25 0.15
CA THR A 69 5.74 2.66 0.34
C THR A 69 6.15 3.77 -0.61
N TYR A 70 5.51 3.84 -1.77
CA TYR A 70 5.82 4.87 -2.75
C TYR A 70 4.56 5.32 -3.46
N ARG A 71 4.55 6.58 -3.81
CA ARG A 71 3.56 7.11 -4.72
C ARG A 71 4.23 7.28 -6.07
N LEU A 72 3.68 6.63 -7.07
CA LEU A 72 4.27 6.64 -8.41
C LEU A 72 3.88 7.85 -9.23
#